data_0f98415b2a9559b8a3912720c9fc3691
#
_entry.id   0f98415b2a9559b8a3912720c9fc3691
#
_cell.length_a   1.000
_cell.length_b   1.000
_cell.length_c   1.000
_cell.angle_alpha   90.00
_cell.angle_beta   90.00
_cell.angle_gamma   90.00
#
_symmetry.space_group_name_H-M   'P 1'
#
loop_
_entity.id
_entity.type
_entity.pdbx_description
1 polymer ?
#
loop_
_entity_poly.entity_id
_entity_poly.type
_entity_poly.pdbx_seq_one_letter_code
_entity_poly.pdbx_strand_id
1 'polypeptide(L)'
;IVFDNVKFHYEAEREILKGISFRVGPGERVALVGTSGSGKSTIGRLLFRFYDLQAGAILIDGQDVRDVTQTSLHQAIGVVPQDTVLFNDTILYNVAYGRAGASRDEIEAAARAAKIHDFVAQLPQGYDTVVGERGLKLSGGEKQRVGIARTLWKNPPILILDEATSALDTQTERSIQESLREMGQGRSVITI
;
A
#
# COMPACT_ATOMS: atom_id res chain seq x y z
N ILE A 1 3.45 15.96 -0.96
CA ILE A 1 2.54 15.73 0.19
C ILE A 1 3.02 16.62 1.33
N VAL A 2 2.12 17.35 1.98
CA VAL A 2 2.46 18.22 3.13
C VAL A 2 1.53 17.88 4.29
N PHE A 3 2.11 17.57 5.43
CA PHE A 3 1.43 17.54 6.72
C PHE A 3 1.76 18.87 7.42
N ASP A 4 0.76 19.64 7.78
CA ASP A 4 0.93 20.95 8.40
C ASP A 4 0.21 21.01 9.75
N ASN A 5 0.99 21.00 10.83
CA ASN A 5 0.53 21.08 12.23
C ASN A 5 -0.65 20.13 12.54
N VAL A 6 -0.57 18.89 12.05
CA VAL A 6 -1.65 17.91 12.14
C VAL A 6 -1.82 17.42 13.57
N LYS A 7 -3.02 17.60 14.12
CA LYS A 7 -3.44 17.05 15.42
C LYS A 7 -4.55 16.04 15.21
N PHE A 8 -4.42 14.91 15.91
CA PHE A 8 -5.39 13.83 15.78
C PHE A 8 -5.50 12.98 17.06
N HIS A 9 -6.72 12.59 17.38
CA HIS A 9 -7.07 11.59 18.38
C HIS A 9 -8.24 10.73 17.89
N TYR A 10 -8.27 9.45 18.26
CA TYR A 10 -9.43 8.58 18.06
C TYR A 10 -10.50 8.85 19.14
N GLU A 11 -10.04 9.07 20.38
CA GLU A 11 -10.84 9.39 21.56
C GLU A 11 -10.32 10.69 22.15
N ALA A 12 -11.21 11.57 22.61
CA ALA A 12 -10.88 12.94 23.06
C ALA A 12 -9.79 13.00 24.15
N GLU A 13 -9.71 11.96 24.97
CA GLU A 13 -8.80 11.90 26.12
C GLU A 13 -7.36 11.49 25.74
N ARG A 14 -7.14 10.97 24.50
CA ARG A 14 -5.84 10.45 24.07
C ARG A 14 -5.40 11.03 22.74
N GLU A 15 -4.63 12.10 22.81
CA GLU A 15 -4.02 12.69 21.61
C GLU A 15 -2.93 11.78 21.04
N ILE A 16 -3.07 11.37 19.78
CA ILE A 16 -2.15 10.50 19.06
C ILE A 16 -1.12 11.32 18.29
N LEU A 17 -1.57 12.34 17.55
CA LEU A 17 -0.69 13.26 16.83
C LEU A 17 -0.84 14.67 17.44
N LYS A 18 0.28 15.26 17.86
CA LYS A 18 0.35 16.49 18.68
C LYS A 18 0.86 17.69 17.88
N GLY A 19 0.45 17.82 16.62
CA GLY A 19 0.90 18.91 15.76
C GLY A 19 2.13 18.51 14.95
N ILE A 20 2.05 17.40 14.22
CA ILE A 20 3.16 16.95 13.36
C ILE A 20 3.17 17.76 12.05
N SER A 21 4.39 18.08 11.60
CA SER A 21 4.61 18.75 10.32
C SER A 21 5.79 18.08 9.60
N PHE A 22 5.57 17.69 8.35
CA PHE A 22 6.62 17.21 7.46
C PHE A 22 6.17 17.29 6.00
N ARG A 23 7.11 17.12 5.07
CA ARG A 23 6.85 17.16 3.64
C ARG A 23 7.47 15.94 2.96
N VAL A 24 6.81 15.47 1.90
CA VAL A 24 7.34 14.49 0.95
C VAL A 24 7.25 15.10 -0.44
N GLY A 25 8.38 15.36 -1.07
CA GLY A 25 8.46 15.92 -2.42
C GLY A 25 8.09 14.91 -3.50
N PRO A 26 7.92 15.37 -4.76
CA PRO A 26 7.73 14.48 -5.90
C PRO A 26 8.94 13.54 -6.06
N GLY A 27 8.67 12.22 -6.15
CA GLY A 27 9.73 11.22 -6.28
C GLY A 27 10.58 10.99 -5.02
N GLU A 28 10.26 11.65 -3.92
CA GLU A 28 10.97 11.52 -2.65
C GLU A 28 10.48 10.30 -1.85
N ARG A 29 11.40 9.70 -1.10
CA ARG A 29 11.11 8.63 -0.15
C ARG A 29 11.38 9.10 1.28
N VAL A 30 10.37 9.05 2.12
CA VAL A 30 10.45 9.42 3.54
C VAL A 30 10.12 8.20 4.40
N ALA A 31 10.95 7.91 5.39
CA ALA A 31 10.69 6.89 6.39
C ALA A 31 10.19 7.51 7.69
N LEU A 32 9.09 7.00 8.21
CA LEU A 32 8.55 7.36 9.52
C LEU A 32 9.10 6.38 10.56
N VAL A 33 9.90 6.88 11.48
CA VAL A 33 10.51 6.06 12.54
C VAL A 33 9.94 6.42 13.90
N GLY A 34 9.80 5.44 14.77
CA GLY A 34 9.26 5.65 16.12
C GLY A 34 8.85 4.34 16.77
N THR A 35 8.63 4.37 18.08
CA THR A 35 8.18 3.22 18.86
C THR A 35 6.79 2.74 18.42
N SER A 36 6.44 1.50 18.76
CA SER A 36 5.06 1.01 18.56
C SER A 36 4.08 1.93 19.31
N GLY A 37 2.95 2.24 18.67
CA GLY A 37 1.96 3.15 19.23
C GLY A 37 2.26 4.66 19.10
N SER A 38 3.36 5.06 18.44
CA SER A 38 3.70 6.49 18.23
C SER A 38 2.84 7.20 17.18
N GLY A 39 1.88 6.53 16.56
CA GLY A 39 0.97 7.14 15.58
C GLY A 39 1.40 6.98 14.11
N LYS A 40 2.44 6.21 13.79
CA LYS A 40 2.91 6.02 12.41
C LYS A 40 1.82 5.52 11.46
N SER A 41 1.16 4.43 11.79
CA SER A 41 0.05 3.88 10.96
C SER A 41 -1.17 4.82 10.93
N THR A 42 -1.33 5.69 11.94
CA THR A 42 -2.36 6.74 11.93
C THR A 42 -2.10 7.76 10.82
N ILE A 43 -0.84 8.10 10.53
CA ILE A 43 -0.47 9.00 9.43
C ILE A 43 -0.99 8.47 8.09
N GLY A 44 -0.78 7.17 7.82
CA GLY A 44 -1.33 6.51 6.61
C GLY A 44 -2.86 6.58 6.56
N ARG A 45 -3.55 6.29 7.67
CA ARG A 45 -5.02 6.33 7.75
C ARG A 45 -5.58 7.73 7.52
N LEU A 46 -4.89 8.76 8.00
CA LEU A 46 -5.29 10.15 7.78
C LEU A 46 -5.02 10.61 6.34
N LEU A 47 -3.92 10.16 5.72
CA LEU A 47 -3.65 10.45 4.31
C LEU A 47 -4.72 9.84 3.39
N PHE A 48 -5.23 8.64 3.72
CA PHE A 48 -6.40 8.02 3.05
C PHE A 48 -7.74 8.67 3.43
N ARG A 49 -7.74 9.61 4.38
CA ARG A 49 -8.95 10.22 4.94
C ARG A 49 -9.96 9.19 5.43
N PHE A 50 -9.47 8.17 6.15
CA PHE A 50 -10.36 7.26 6.90
C PHE A 50 -10.90 7.95 8.15
N TYR A 51 -10.27 9.06 8.57
CA TYR A 51 -10.68 9.94 9.65
C TYR A 51 -10.38 11.38 9.27
N ASP A 52 -11.19 12.32 9.75
CA ASP A 52 -10.92 13.75 9.62
C ASP A 52 -10.04 14.25 10.79
N LEU A 53 -9.24 15.27 10.53
CA LEU A 53 -8.33 15.89 11.50
C LEU A 53 -9.07 16.75 12.50
N GLN A 54 -8.57 16.85 13.74
CA GLN A 54 -9.04 17.85 14.70
C GLN A 54 -8.42 19.24 14.44
N ALA A 55 -7.16 19.30 13.98
CA ALA A 55 -6.50 20.55 13.61
C ALA A 55 -5.38 20.29 12.59
N GLY A 56 -4.98 21.35 11.88
CA GLY A 56 -3.99 21.32 10.84
C GLY A 56 -4.56 20.93 9.48
N ALA A 57 -3.69 20.57 8.54
CA ALA A 57 -4.06 20.19 7.18
C ALA A 57 -3.14 19.08 6.63
N ILE A 58 -3.68 18.27 5.72
CA ILE A 58 -2.91 17.37 4.87
C ILE A 58 -3.17 17.77 3.44
N LEU A 59 -2.10 18.15 2.73
CA LEU A 59 -2.18 18.64 1.36
C LEU A 59 -1.49 17.66 0.40
N ILE A 60 -2.10 17.42 -0.74
CA ILE A 60 -1.48 16.75 -1.90
C ILE A 60 -1.52 17.73 -3.07
N ASP A 61 -0.34 18.09 -3.59
CA ASP A 61 -0.17 19.10 -4.64
C ASP A 61 -0.93 20.42 -4.35
N GLY A 62 -0.88 20.83 -3.08
CA GLY A 62 -1.53 22.06 -2.60
C GLY A 62 -3.03 21.95 -2.34
N GLN A 63 -3.67 20.80 -2.59
CA GLN A 63 -5.09 20.57 -2.33
C GLN A 63 -5.27 19.84 -0.98
N ASP A 64 -6.13 20.35 -0.11
CA ASP A 64 -6.46 19.66 1.14
C ASP A 64 -7.23 18.36 0.84
N VAL A 65 -6.85 17.28 1.49
CA VAL A 65 -7.51 15.97 1.31
C VAL A 65 -8.99 15.99 1.69
N ARG A 66 -9.43 17.01 2.46
CA ARG A 66 -10.84 17.22 2.82
C ARG A 66 -11.67 17.85 1.69
N ASP A 67 -11.02 18.52 0.75
CA ASP A 67 -11.68 19.27 -0.35
C ASP A 67 -11.80 18.46 -1.64
N VAL A 68 -11.29 17.21 -1.64
CA VAL A 68 -11.35 16.31 -2.78
C VAL A 68 -12.27 15.11 -2.49
N THR A 69 -12.73 14.42 -3.56
CA THR A 69 -13.53 13.21 -3.36
C THR A 69 -12.65 12.06 -2.85
N GLN A 70 -13.20 11.19 -2.01
CA GLN A 70 -12.46 10.00 -1.56
C GLN A 70 -12.04 9.12 -2.73
N THR A 71 -12.84 9.03 -3.78
CA THR A 71 -12.50 8.26 -4.98
C THR A 71 -11.22 8.76 -5.65
N SER A 72 -11.11 10.08 -5.90
CA SER A 72 -9.90 10.67 -6.50
C SER A 72 -8.68 10.52 -5.60
N LEU A 73 -8.85 10.73 -4.29
CA LEU A 73 -7.81 10.56 -3.29
C LEU A 73 -7.29 9.12 -3.26
N HIS A 74 -8.21 8.16 -3.19
CA HIS A 74 -7.85 6.74 -3.15
C HIS A 74 -7.22 6.26 -4.47
N GLN A 75 -7.58 6.84 -5.62
CA GLN A 75 -6.93 6.53 -6.90
C GLN A 75 -5.46 6.98 -6.90
N ALA A 76 -5.15 8.12 -6.29
CA ALA A 76 -3.80 8.67 -6.24
C ALA A 76 -2.86 7.95 -5.25
N ILE A 77 -3.38 7.18 -4.30
CA ILE A 77 -2.59 6.55 -3.23
C ILE A 77 -2.68 5.02 -3.34
N GLY A 78 -1.54 4.35 -3.34
CA GLY A 78 -1.42 2.90 -3.19
C GLY A 78 -0.86 2.54 -1.82
N VAL A 79 -1.26 1.40 -1.29
CA VAL A 79 -0.72 0.86 -0.04
C VAL A 79 -0.26 -0.57 -0.24
N VAL A 80 0.91 -0.88 0.30
CA VAL A 80 1.37 -2.24 0.54
C VAL A 80 1.36 -2.43 2.05
N PRO A 81 0.33 -3.10 2.60
CA PRO A 81 0.17 -3.27 4.03
C PRO A 81 1.12 -4.34 4.58
N GLN A 82 1.32 -4.36 5.89
CA GLN A 82 2.05 -5.41 6.60
C GLN A 82 1.45 -6.80 6.32
N ASP A 83 0.13 -6.93 6.45
CA ASP A 83 -0.60 -8.15 6.16
C ASP A 83 -1.49 -7.96 4.93
N THR A 84 -1.15 -8.64 3.84
CA THR A 84 -1.95 -8.61 2.62
C THR A 84 -3.16 -9.52 2.74
N VAL A 85 -4.35 -8.92 2.71
CA VAL A 85 -5.64 -9.65 2.66
C VAL A 85 -5.95 -10.00 1.20
N LEU A 86 -6.33 -11.27 0.99
CA LEU A 86 -6.81 -11.78 -0.30
C LEU A 86 -8.31 -12.01 -0.25
N PHE A 87 -8.97 -11.67 -1.35
CA PHE A 87 -10.36 -12.06 -1.57
C PHE A 87 -10.45 -13.55 -1.86
N ASN A 88 -11.56 -14.19 -1.46
CA ASN A 88 -11.89 -15.57 -1.81
C ASN A 88 -12.29 -15.66 -3.29
N ASP A 89 -11.31 -15.45 -4.17
CA ASP A 89 -11.47 -15.38 -5.61
C ASP A 89 -10.14 -15.79 -6.29
N THR A 90 -10.07 -15.74 -7.59
CA THR A 90 -8.88 -16.09 -8.36
C THR A 90 -7.69 -15.15 -8.05
N ILE A 91 -6.48 -15.63 -8.34
CA ILE A 91 -5.27 -14.78 -8.29
C ILE A 91 -5.43 -13.62 -9.28
N LEU A 92 -5.97 -13.88 -10.48
CA LEU A 92 -6.28 -12.85 -11.47
C LEU A 92 -7.13 -11.73 -10.87
N TYR A 93 -8.26 -12.08 -10.25
CA TYR A 93 -9.15 -11.11 -9.59
C TYR A 93 -8.43 -10.32 -8.50
N ASN A 94 -7.66 -11.01 -7.67
CA ASN A 94 -6.93 -10.38 -6.57
C ASN A 94 -5.92 -9.32 -7.05
N VAL A 95 -5.25 -9.53 -8.18
CA VAL A 95 -4.34 -8.53 -8.76
C VAL A 95 -5.15 -7.44 -9.48
N ALA A 96 -6.14 -7.82 -10.31
CA ALA A 96 -6.98 -6.90 -11.08
C ALA A 96 -7.76 -5.89 -10.21
N TYR A 97 -8.02 -6.25 -8.94
CA TYR A 97 -8.76 -5.40 -7.99
C TYR A 97 -8.13 -4.02 -7.78
N GLY A 98 -6.84 -3.84 -8.07
CA GLY A 98 -6.15 -2.55 -7.97
C GLY A 98 -6.75 -1.46 -8.86
N ARG A 99 -7.25 -1.83 -10.06
CA ARG A 99 -7.88 -0.93 -11.03
C ARG A 99 -8.77 -1.75 -11.97
N ALA A 100 -9.95 -1.24 -12.32
CA ALA A 100 -10.83 -1.89 -13.27
C ALA A 100 -10.26 -1.86 -14.71
N GLY A 101 -10.68 -2.82 -15.55
CA GLY A 101 -10.38 -2.83 -17.00
C GLY A 101 -9.02 -3.42 -17.36
N ALA A 102 -8.42 -4.24 -16.49
CA ALA A 102 -7.17 -4.94 -16.79
C ALA A 102 -7.34 -6.02 -17.86
N SER A 103 -6.46 -6.03 -18.83
CA SER A 103 -6.25 -7.21 -19.68
C SER A 103 -5.42 -8.26 -18.90
N ARG A 104 -5.51 -9.54 -19.34
CA ARG A 104 -4.71 -10.61 -18.74
C ARG A 104 -3.21 -10.34 -18.84
N ASP A 105 -2.75 -9.85 -19.98
CA ASP A 105 -1.32 -9.55 -20.22
C ASP A 105 -0.79 -8.47 -19.28
N GLU A 106 -1.58 -7.45 -18.99
CA GLU A 106 -1.22 -6.40 -18.04
C GLU A 106 -1.14 -6.92 -16.60
N ILE A 107 -2.06 -7.81 -16.21
CA ILE A 107 -2.03 -8.48 -14.90
C ILE A 107 -0.79 -9.35 -14.78
N GLU A 108 -0.46 -10.13 -15.81
CA GLU A 108 0.75 -10.95 -15.83
C GLU A 108 2.02 -10.10 -15.79
N ALA A 109 2.06 -8.96 -16.48
CA ALA A 109 3.18 -8.03 -16.41
C ALA A 109 3.37 -7.48 -14.98
N ALA A 110 2.29 -7.08 -14.30
CA ALA A 110 2.34 -6.66 -12.91
C ALA A 110 2.81 -7.79 -11.96
N ALA A 111 2.36 -9.02 -12.21
CA ALA A 111 2.77 -10.20 -11.45
C ALA A 111 4.25 -10.56 -11.67
N ARG A 112 4.79 -10.39 -12.88
CA ARG A 112 6.24 -10.53 -13.16
C ARG A 112 7.06 -9.50 -12.41
N ALA A 113 6.65 -8.24 -12.45
CA ALA A 113 7.32 -7.16 -11.72
C ALA A 113 7.28 -7.38 -10.19
N ALA A 114 6.22 -7.99 -9.67
CA ALA A 114 6.10 -8.39 -8.27
C ALA A 114 6.78 -9.75 -7.95
N LYS A 115 7.43 -10.40 -8.92
CA LYS A 115 8.12 -11.69 -8.77
C LYS A 115 7.20 -12.82 -8.26
N ILE A 116 5.90 -12.83 -8.63
CA ILE A 116 4.93 -13.88 -8.29
C ILE A 116 4.53 -14.73 -9.51
N HIS A 117 4.79 -14.25 -10.73
CA HIS A 117 4.37 -14.91 -11.97
C HIS A 117 4.83 -16.37 -12.07
N ASP A 118 6.11 -16.64 -11.80
CA ASP A 118 6.69 -17.98 -11.98
C ASP A 118 6.03 -19.01 -11.04
N PHE A 119 5.71 -18.59 -9.81
CA PHE A 119 4.94 -19.41 -8.88
C PHE A 119 3.54 -19.67 -9.42
N VAL A 120 2.84 -18.64 -9.88
CA VAL A 120 1.47 -18.76 -10.40
C VAL A 120 1.43 -19.65 -11.64
N ALA A 121 2.42 -19.54 -12.54
CA ALA A 121 2.51 -20.34 -13.76
C ALA A 121 2.69 -21.85 -13.48
N GLN A 122 3.21 -22.23 -12.32
CA GLN A 122 3.38 -23.64 -11.91
C GLN A 122 2.10 -24.24 -11.29
N LEU A 123 1.10 -23.41 -10.96
CA LEU A 123 -0.16 -23.90 -10.42
C LEU A 123 -1.00 -24.58 -11.52
N PRO A 124 -1.75 -25.65 -11.21
CA PRO A 124 -2.56 -26.37 -12.22
C PRO A 124 -3.56 -25.48 -12.96
N GLN A 125 -4.10 -24.45 -12.30
CA GLN A 125 -5.07 -23.49 -12.86
C GLN A 125 -4.44 -22.12 -13.12
N GLY A 126 -3.12 -21.95 -12.89
CA GLY A 126 -2.43 -20.68 -13.09
C GLY A 126 -3.12 -19.53 -12.38
N TYR A 127 -3.39 -18.45 -13.11
CA TYR A 127 -4.07 -17.26 -12.59
C TYR A 127 -5.55 -17.47 -12.21
N ASP A 128 -6.17 -18.53 -12.71
CA ASP A 128 -7.55 -18.90 -12.39
C ASP A 128 -7.66 -19.70 -11.08
N THR A 129 -6.53 -19.95 -10.41
CA THR A 129 -6.49 -20.60 -9.10
C THR A 129 -7.18 -19.73 -8.06
N VAL A 130 -8.21 -20.29 -7.40
CA VAL A 130 -8.92 -19.64 -6.29
C VAL A 130 -8.03 -19.67 -5.05
N VAL A 131 -7.86 -18.50 -4.41
CA VAL A 131 -7.07 -18.28 -3.18
C VAL A 131 -7.94 -17.68 -2.08
N GLY A 132 -7.36 -17.47 -0.91
CA GLY A 132 -8.07 -16.95 0.27
C GLY A 132 -8.45 -18.06 1.24
N GLU A 133 -9.43 -17.82 2.12
CA GLU A 133 -9.80 -18.77 3.18
C GLU A 133 -10.41 -20.07 2.65
N ARG A 134 -11.10 -20.02 1.50
CA ARG A 134 -11.81 -21.14 0.87
C ARG A 134 -11.08 -21.79 -0.30
N GLY A 135 -9.89 -21.28 -0.65
CA GLY A 135 -9.07 -21.75 -1.76
C GLY A 135 -7.67 -22.16 -1.34
N LEU A 136 -6.73 -22.11 -2.28
CA LEU A 136 -5.32 -22.35 -2.00
C LEU A 136 -4.79 -21.34 -0.98
N LYS A 137 -4.18 -21.83 0.09
CA LYS A 137 -3.51 -20.99 1.07
C LYS A 137 -2.12 -20.61 0.57
N LEU A 138 -1.93 -19.33 0.30
CA LEU A 138 -0.62 -18.77 -0.03
C LEU A 138 0.21 -18.53 1.24
N SER A 139 1.52 -18.69 1.12
CA SER A 139 2.48 -18.26 2.15
C SER A 139 2.44 -16.73 2.36
N GLY A 140 3.01 -16.24 3.45
CA GLY A 140 3.10 -14.79 3.72
C GLY A 140 3.79 -14.02 2.57
N GLY A 141 4.90 -14.56 2.06
CA GLY A 141 5.64 -13.95 0.95
C GLY A 141 4.85 -13.93 -0.38
N GLU A 142 4.10 -15.00 -0.69
CA GLU A 142 3.25 -15.04 -1.87
C GLU A 142 2.08 -14.05 -1.77
N LYS A 143 1.41 -13.97 -0.62
CA LYS A 143 0.36 -12.96 -0.36
C LYS A 143 0.90 -11.55 -0.55
N GLN A 144 2.08 -11.28 0.00
CA GLN A 144 2.71 -9.97 -0.10
C GLN A 144 3.01 -9.59 -1.56
N ARG A 145 3.54 -10.54 -2.35
CA ARG A 145 3.79 -10.34 -3.78
C ARG A 145 2.51 -10.11 -4.58
N VAL A 146 1.40 -10.77 -4.24
CA VAL A 146 0.08 -10.49 -4.83
C VAL A 146 -0.36 -9.06 -4.49
N GLY A 147 -0.16 -8.60 -3.25
CA GLY A 147 -0.42 -7.22 -2.83
C GLY A 147 0.43 -6.19 -3.59
N ILE A 148 1.71 -6.50 -3.80
CA ILE A 148 2.61 -5.67 -4.62
C ILE A 148 2.13 -5.63 -6.07
N ALA A 149 1.77 -6.78 -6.68
CA ALA A 149 1.24 -6.84 -8.04
C ALA A 149 -0.04 -6.01 -8.19
N ARG A 150 -0.96 -6.11 -7.24
CA ARG A 150 -2.18 -5.28 -7.15
C ARG A 150 -1.86 -3.79 -7.16
N THR A 151 -0.86 -3.38 -6.38
CA THR A 151 -0.45 -1.97 -6.25
C THR A 151 0.29 -1.49 -7.50
N LEU A 152 1.14 -2.33 -8.10
CA LEU A 152 1.81 -2.05 -9.38
C LEU A 152 0.79 -1.86 -10.51
N TRP A 153 -0.23 -2.73 -10.58
CA TRP A 153 -1.30 -2.61 -11.55
C TRP A 153 -2.11 -1.31 -11.36
N LYS A 154 -2.40 -0.94 -10.12
CA LYS A 154 -3.05 0.34 -9.80
C LYS A 154 -2.24 1.54 -10.28
N ASN A 155 -0.92 1.47 -10.25
CA ASN A 155 0.04 2.49 -10.70
C ASN A 155 -0.17 3.88 -10.07
N PRO A 156 -0.28 4.01 -8.75
CA PRO A 156 -0.53 5.29 -8.09
C PRO A 156 0.76 6.15 -8.02
N PRO A 157 0.66 7.50 -8.05
CA PRO A 157 1.81 8.40 -7.86
C PRO A 157 2.35 8.44 -6.42
N ILE A 158 1.54 8.04 -5.44
CA ILE A 158 1.87 8.03 -4.01
C ILE A 158 1.80 6.60 -3.49
N LEU A 159 2.82 6.19 -2.73
CA LEU A 159 2.89 4.87 -2.11
C LEU A 159 3.06 4.98 -0.59
N ILE A 160 2.30 4.15 0.13
CA ILE A 160 2.51 3.88 1.55
C ILE A 160 2.97 2.43 1.68
N LEU A 161 4.13 2.22 2.30
CA LEU A 161 4.70 0.92 2.60
C LEU A 161 4.65 0.73 4.13
N ASP A 162 3.71 -0.09 4.61
CA ASP A 162 3.49 -0.30 6.04
C ASP A 162 4.10 -1.64 6.45
N GLU A 163 5.29 -1.60 7.09
CA GLU A 163 6.06 -2.77 7.60
C GLU A 163 6.05 -3.99 6.64
N ALA A 164 6.13 -3.74 5.34
CA ALA A 164 5.83 -4.70 4.27
C ALA A 164 6.73 -5.97 4.25
N THR A 165 7.69 -6.12 5.17
CA THR A 165 8.63 -7.26 5.20
C THR A 165 8.83 -7.86 6.59
N SER A 166 8.13 -7.41 7.61
CA SER A 166 8.44 -7.69 9.03
C SER A 166 8.26 -9.16 9.49
N ALA A 167 7.68 -10.04 8.67
CA ALA A 167 7.36 -11.43 9.05
C ALA A 167 7.86 -12.49 8.05
N LEU A 168 8.89 -12.16 7.23
CA LEU A 168 9.35 -13.02 6.14
C LEU A 168 10.76 -13.57 6.42
N ASP A 169 11.07 -14.71 5.80
CA ASP A 169 12.45 -15.22 5.80
C ASP A 169 13.38 -14.27 5.02
N THR A 170 14.67 -14.28 5.36
CA THR A 170 15.67 -13.32 4.87
C THR A 170 15.77 -13.26 3.33
N GLN A 171 15.61 -14.40 2.63
CA GLN A 171 15.74 -14.42 1.17
C GLN A 171 14.50 -13.84 0.50
N THR A 172 13.32 -14.21 0.97
CA THR A 172 12.03 -13.65 0.53
C THR A 172 11.96 -12.16 0.82
N GLU A 173 12.41 -11.73 2.01
CA GLU A 173 12.48 -10.32 2.40
C GLU A 173 13.31 -9.49 1.40
N ARG A 174 14.53 -9.91 1.09
CA ARG A 174 15.39 -9.20 0.13
C ARG A 174 14.72 -9.04 -1.23
N SER A 175 14.15 -10.12 -1.76
CA SER A 175 13.45 -10.10 -3.05
C SER A 175 12.25 -9.15 -3.05
N ILE A 176 11.49 -9.10 -1.96
CA ILE A 176 10.36 -8.17 -1.80
C ILE A 176 10.84 -6.73 -1.68
N GLN A 177 11.91 -6.47 -0.90
CA GLN A 177 12.49 -5.14 -0.78
C GLN A 177 12.99 -4.58 -2.11
N GLU A 178 13.58 -5.43 -2.98
CA GLU A 178 13.92 -5.03 -4.35
C GLU A 178 12.69 -4.61 -5.14
N SER A 179 11.62 -5.43 -5.16
CA SER A 179 10.38 -5.09 -5.85
C SER A 179 9.74 -3.80 -5.32
N LEU A 180 9.76 -3.57 -4.01
CA LEU A 180 9.28 -2.33 -3.38
C LEU A 180 10.16 -1.12 -3.74
N ARG A 181 11.46 -1.32 -3.88
CA ARG A 181 12.38 -0.26 -4.31
C ARG A 181 12.13 0.15 -5.76
N GLU A 182 11.99 -0.83 -6.66
CA GLU A 182 11.68 -0.60 -8.07
C GLU A 182 10.32 0.05 -8.23
N MET A 183 9.29 -0.44 -7.51
CA MET A 183 7.96 0.14 -7.50
C MET A 183 7.96 1.61 -7.05
N GLY A 184 8.84 1.99 -6.13
CA GLY A 184 8.94 3.35 -5.61
C GLY A 184 9.66 4.34 -6.53
N GLN A 185 10.27 3.90 -7.64
CA GLN A 185 10.98 4.81 -8.55
C GLN A 185 10.02 5.81 -9.19
N GLY A 186 10.38 7.11 -9.13
CA GLY A 186 9.59 8.21 -9.66
C GLY A 186 8.29 8.52 -8.91
N ARG A 187 8.02 7.86 -7.77
CA ARG A 187 6.85 8.08 -6.93
C ARG A 187 7.21 8.67 -5.58
N SER A 188 6.28 9.40 -4.98
CA SER A 188 6.41 9.84 -3.59
C SER A 188 6.09 8.64 -2.68
N VAL A 189 7.02 8.29 -1.77
CA VAL A 189 6.91 7.08 -0.95
C VAL A 189 7.00 7.44 0.53
N ILE A 190 6.03 6.96 1.30
CA ILE A 190 6.06 6.97 2.77
C ILE A 190 6.23 5.54 3.25
N THR A 191 7.32 5.28 3.97
CA THR A 191 7.59 3.98 4.60
C THR A 191 7.33 4.08 6.11
N ILE A 192 6.59 3.16 6.65
CA ILE A 192 6.23 3.06 8.07
C ILE A 192 6.96 1.88 8.69
#